data_e4406c9394b5da1ebf5ea5fb0d04562d
#
_entry.id   e4406c9394b5da1ebf5ea5fb0d04562d
#
_cell.length_a   1.000
_cell.length_b   1.000
_cell.length_c   1.000
_cell.angle_alpha   90.00
_cell.angle_beta   90.00
_cell.angle_gamma   90.00
#
_symmetry.space_group_name_H-M   'P 1'
#
loop_
_entity.id
_entity.type
_entity.pdbx_description
1 polymer ?
#
loop_
_entity_poly.entity_id
_entity_poly.type
_entity_poly.pdbx_seq_one_letter_code
_entity_poly.pdbx_strand_id
1 'polypeptide(L)'
;MKNWSGNVTFEANLVVRPTSIEDIKSAIKAADKVRALGSAHSFNQIAASKDVLLSFENFPKDIEIDAASKQVRIAAGVRYGEAAIALNAAGLALPNMGSLPHITVVGATSTGTHGSGARNKNLSAAIIKIELINANGEDVTIEGEELHAARVGLGALGIIHHVTLQAINAFNVSQTVYRDLHFENWISNFDQVMGNNYSVSAFTTWGDSLVDQLWIKSHMENDVLPGNEFYTGTAAEEKLHPLEGADTASATEQLGSVGPWPVSYTHLTLPTNREV
;
A
#
# COMPACT_ATOMS: atom_id res chain seq x y z
N MET A 1 5.61 -9.25 20.84
CA MET A 1 5.99 -8.69 19.50
C MET A 1 5.44 -7.28 19.42
N LYS A 2 6.17 -6.32 18.79
CA LYS A 2 5.69 -4.95 18.59
C LYS A 2 5.29 -4.71 17.13
N ASN A 3 4.40 -3.74 16.91
CA ASN A 3 4.15 -3.26 15.56
C ASN A 3 5.33 -2.43 15.04
N TRP A 4 5.30 -2.07 13.75
CA TRP A 4 6.40 -1.36 13.09
C TRP A 4 6.77 -0.03 13.78
N SER A 5 5.80 0.75 14.24
CA SER A 5 6.03 2.03 14.92
C SER A 5 6.41 1.89 16.40
N GLY A 6 6.33 0.68 16.98
CA GLY A 6 6.67 0.40 18.37
C GLY A 6 5.62 0.83 19.41
N ASN A 7 4.51 1.45 18.98
CA ASN A 7 3.46 1.94 19.89
C ASN A 7 2.43 0.89 20.32
N VAL A 8 2.38 -0.27 19.62
CA VAL A 8 1.49 -1.39 19.95
C VAL A 8 2.31 -2.64 20.26
N THR A 9 2.02 -3.28 21.40
CA THR A 9 2.57 -4.59 21.75
C THR A 9 1.50 -5.66 21.56
N PHE A 10 1.82 -6.70 20.80
CA PHE A 10 0.98 -7.88 20.62
C PHE A 10 1.34 -8.93 21.67
N GLU A 11 0.41 -9.18 22.59
CA GLU A 11 0.58 -10.10 23.75
C GLU A 11 -0.18 -11.41 23.49
N ALA A 12 0.18 -12.13 22.43
CA ALA A 12 -0.41 -13.44 22.15
C ALA A 12 0.27 -14.54 22.98
N ASN A 13 -0.51 -15.50 23.47
CA ASN A 13 0.01 -16.68 24.16
C ASN A 13 0.90 -17.51 23.22
N LEU A 14 0.53 -17.57 21.92
CA LEU A 14 1.25 -18.32 20.92
C LEU A 14 1.33 -17.54 19.60
N VAL A 15 2.53 -17.48 19.01
CA VAL A 15 2.75 -16.99 17.65
C VAL A 15 3.06 -18.18 16.75
N VAL A 16 2.15 -18.47 15.82
CA VAL A 16 2.30 -19.54 14.82
C VAL A 16 2.78 -18.92 13.51
N ARG A 17 3.75 -19.56 12.85
CA ARG A 17 4.28 -19.18 11.54
C ARG A 17 3.97 -20.28 10.54
N PRO A 18 2.78 -20.25 9.92
CA PRO A 18 2.36 -21.29 9.00
C PRO A 18 3.28 -21.34 7.76
N THR A 19 3.53 -22.55 7.28
CA THR A 19 4.22 -22.83 6.02
C THR A 19 3.28 -23.43 4.97
N SER A 20 2.05 -23.74 5.39
CA SER A 20 1.02 -24.35 4.55
C SER A 20 -0.39 -23.91 4.98
N ILE A 21 -1.39 -24.17 4.14
CA ILE A 21 -2.80 -23.98 4.47
C ILE A 21 -3.23 -24.92 5.60
N GLU A 22 -2.70 -26.12 5.65
CA GLU A 22 -3.01 -27.09 6.72
C GLU A 22 -2.50 -26.63 8.09
N ASP A 23 -1.38 -25.88 8.14
CA ASP A 23 -0.92 -25.27 9.39
C ASP A 23 -1.91 -24.19 9.87
N ILE A 24 -2.48 -23.41 8.95
CA ILE A 24 -3.51 -22.42 9.26
C ILE A 24 -4.75 -23.10 9.85
N LYS A 25 -5.26 -24.15 9.17
CA LYS A 25 -6.42 -24.93 9.64
C LYS A 25 -6.17 -25.55 11.00
N SER A 26 -4.98 -26.07 11.22
CA SER A 26 -4.57 -26.68 12.49
C SER A 26 -4.55 -25.64 13.63
N ALA A 27 -4.01 -24.45 13.37
CA ALA A 27 -4.00 -23.37 14.34
C ALA A 27 -5.41 -22.89 14.70
N ILE A 28 -6.30 -22.77 13.71
CA ILE A 28 -7.70 -22.39 13.93
C ILE A 28 -8.43 -23.41 14.80
N LYS A 29 -8.24 -24.71 14.52
CA LYS A 29 -8.88 -25.79 15.30
C LYS A 29 -8.40 -25.90 16.74
N ALA A 30 -7.16 -25.49 17.00
CA ALA A 30 -6.50 -25.60 18.31
C ALA A 30 -6.70 -24.38 19.21
N ALA A 31 -7.32 -23.31 18.73
CA ALA A 31 -7.39 -22.03 19.43
C ALA A 31 -8.83 -21.51 19.56
N ASP A 32 -9.11 -20.83 20.66
CA ASP A 32 -10.39 -20.13 20.83
C ASP A 32 -10.46 -18.83 20.01
N LYS A 33 -9.30 -18.20 19.80
CA LYS A 33 -9.21 -16.94 19.06
C LYS A 33 -7.92 -16.82 18.27
N VAL A 34 -8.06 -16.70 16.94
CA VAL A 34 -6.93 -16.51 16.02
C VAL A 34 -7.03 -15.15 15.34
N ARG A 35 -5.90 -14.47 15.18
CA ARG A 35 -5.78 -13.27 14.34
C ARG A 35 -4.58 -13.39 13.41
N ALA A 36 -4.74 -12.88 12.19
CA ALA A 36 -3.66 -12.79 11.23
C ALA A 36 -2.83 -11.52 11.44
N LEU A 37 -1.51 -11.66 11.31
CA LEU A 37 -0.56 -10.56 11.32
C LEU A 37 0.19 -10.53 9.99
N GLY A 38 0.04 -9.44 9.24
CA GLY A 38 0.86 -9.13 8.08
C GLY A 38 2.19 -8.49 8.49
N SER A 39 2.52 -7.34 7.88
CA SER A 39 3.75 -6.58 8.17
C SER A 39 3.68 -5.70 9.43
N ALA A 40 2.64 -5.85 10.25
CA ALA A 40 2.46 -5.14 11.52
C ALA A 40 2.48 -3.60 11.44
N HIS A 41 1.98 -3.02 10.33
CA HIS A 41 1.99 -1.57 10.10
C HIS A 41 0.81 -0.80 10.71
N SER A 42 -0.24 -1.47 11.20
CA SER A 42 -1.36 -0.81 11.86
C SER A 42 -0.92 -0.16 13.18
N PHE A 43 -1.38 1.07 13.43
CA PHE A 43 -1.07 1.85 14.64
C PHE A 43 -2.02 1.54 15.82
N ASN A 44 -2.83 0.51 15.71
CA ASN A 44 -3.81 0.06 16.69
C ASN A 44 -3.77 -1.46 16.88
N GLN A 45 -4.62 -1.98 17.74
CA GLN A 45 -4.67 -3.40 18.11
C GLN A 45 -5.53 -4.26 17.16
N ILE A 46 -5.79 -3.84 15.92
CA ILE A 46 -6.68 -4.57 14.99
C ILE A 46 -6.23 -6.02 14.75
N ALA A 47 -4.91 -6.28 14.72
CA ALA A 47 -4.33 -7.61 14.55
C ALA A 47 -4.08 -8.34 15.89
N ALA A 48 -4.40 -7.74 17.05
CA ALA A 48 -4.10 -8.34 18.33
C ALA A 48 -4.98 -9.56 18.63
N SER A 49 -4.38 -10.61 19.14
CA SER A 49 -5.04 -11.74 19.79
C SER A 49 -4.36 -11.99 21.14
N LYS A 50 -5.13 -12.37 22.14
CA LYS A 50 -4.57 -12.86 23.41
C LYS A 50 -4.22 -14.34 23.35
N ASP A 51 -4.77 -15.07 22.40
CA ASP A 51 -4.58 -16.51 22.25
C ASP A 51 -3.56 -16.79 21.13
N VAL A 52 -3.96 -16.92 19.87
CA VAL A 52 -3.08 -17.23 18.77
C VAL A 52 -2.96 -16.06 17.79
N LEU A 53 -1.72 -15.74 17.42
CA LEU A 53 -1.36 -14.82 16.36
C LEU A 53 -0.68 -15.58 15.23
N LEU A 54 -1.25 -15.52 14.02
CA LEU A 54 -0.67 -16.12 12.81
C LEU A 54 0.19 -15.08 12.09
N SER A 55 1.51 -15.28 12.05
CA SER A 55 2.45 -14.46 11.28
C SER A 55 2.78 -15.14 9.96
N PHE A 56 2.54 -14.45 8.84
CA PHE A 56 2.76 -14.98 7.49
C PHE A 56 4.20 -14.83 6.99
N GLU A 57 5.16 -14.55 7.87
CA GLU A 57 6.57 -14.34 7.47
C GLU A 57 7.21 -15.57 6.81
N ASN A 58 6.78 -16.79 7.19
CA ASN A 58 7.28 -18.06 6.66
C ASN A 58 6.33 -18.71 5.63
N PHE A 59 5.18 -18.09 5.36
CA PHE A 59 4.24 -18.61 4.36
C PHE A 59 4.83 -18.47 2.96
N PRO A 60 4.56 -19.40 2.04
CA PRO A 60 5.00 -19.30 0.65
C PRO A 60 4.64 -17.94 0.04
N LYS A 61 5.56 -17.37 -0.74
CA LYS A 61 5.41 -16.05 -1.36
C LYS A 61 5.04 -16.18 -2.83
N ASP A 62 3.99 -16.94 -3.11
CA ASP A 62 3.54 -17.22 -4.47
C ASP A 62 2.92 -15.95 -5.09
N ILE A 63 3.35 -15.65 -6.31
CA ILE A 63 2.82 -14.59 -7.17
C ILE A 63 2.54 -15.22 -8.53
N GLU A 64 1.28 -15.55 -8.78
CA GLU A 64 0.82 -16.20 -10.00
C GLU A 64 0.19 -15.14 -10.92
N ILE A 65 0.83 -14.88 -12.07
CA ILE A 65 0.41 -13.84 -13.00
C ILE A 65 -0.21 -14.48 -14.24
N ASP A 66 -1.47 -14.15 -14.52
CA ASP A 66 -2.11 -14.35 -15.82
C ASP A 66 -2.07 -13.04 -16.60
N ALA A 67 -1.11 -12.92 -17.49
CA ALA A 67 -0.93 -11.72 -18.28
C ALA A 67 -2.07 -11.51 -19.32
N ALA A 68 -2.76 -12.57 -19.74
CA ALA A 68 -3.85 -12.46 -20.70
C ALA A 68 -5.10 -11.82 -20.10
N SER A 69 -5.48 -12.25 -18.88
CA SER A 69 -6.60 -11.66 -18.12
C SER A 69 -6.17 -10.46 -17.26
N LYS A 70 -4.87 -10.20 -17.18
CA LYS A 70 -4.25 -9.20 -16.28
C LYS A 70 -4.65 -9.43 -14.83
N GLN A 71 -4.64 -10.66 -14.40
CA GLN A 71 -4.93 -11.04 -13.03
C GLN A 71 -3.67 -11.52 -12.32
N VAL A 72 -3.55 -11.21 -11.05
CA VAL A 72 -2.46 -11.70 -10.23
C VAL A 72 -3.00 -12.28 -8.92
N ARG A 73 -2.72 -13.56 -8.66
CA ARG A 73 -3.00 -14.24 -7.41
C ARG A 73 -1.78 -14.13 -6.50
N ILE A 74 -1.98 -13.64 -5.30
CA ILE A 74 -0.91 -13.24 -4.38
C ILE A 74 -1.12 -13.88 -3.01
N ALA A 75 -0.09 -14.56 -2.50
CA ALA A 75 -0.09 -15.17 -1.17
C ALA A 75 0.03 -14.12 -0.04
N ALA A 76 -0.49 -14.42 1.14
CA ALA A 76 -0.62 -13.51 2.26
C ALA A 76 0.70 -12.92 2.79
N GLY A 77 1.83 -13.63 2.61
CA GLY A 77 3.15 -13.17 3.01
C GLY A 77 3.82 -12.19 2.03
N VAL A 78 3.27 -12.01 0.83
CA VAL A 78 3.85 -11.16 -0.22
C VAL A 78 3.67 -9.69 0.10
N ARG A 79 4.75 -8.91 -0.08
CA ARG A 79 4.74 -7.45 0.09
C ARG A 79 4.46 -6.74 -1.24
N TYR A 80 3.95 -5.50 -1.16
CA TYR A 80 3.66 -4.69 -2.37
C TYR A 80 4.89 -4.51 -3.26
N GLY A 81 6.07 -4.30 -2.69
CA GLY A 81 7.31 -4.18 -3.48
C GLY A 81 7.65 -5.44 -4.26
N GLU A 82 7.46 -6.63 -3.67
CA GLU A 82 7.69 -7.92 -4.33
C GLU A 82 6.68 -8.11 -5.49
N ALA A 83 5.40 -7.84 -5.22
CA ALA A 83 4.36 -7.91 -6.23
C ALA A 83 4.57 -6.89 -7.38
N ALA A 84 5.01 -5.67 -7.05
CA ALA A 84 5.25 -4.63 -8.05
C ALA A 84 6.41 -4.99 -9.00
N ILE A 85 7.50 -5.54 -8.48
CA ILE A 85 8.62 -6.01 -9.30
C ILE A 85 8.17 -7.13 -10.25
N ALA A 86 7.43 -8.12 -9.73
CA ALA A 86 6.95 -9.25 -10.54
C ALA A 86 5.98 -8.79 -11.64
N LEU A 87 5.02 -7.91 -11.30
CA LEU A 87 4.06 -7.37 -12.25
C LEU A 87 4.74 -6.54 -13.34
N ASN A 88 5.67 -5.65 -12.95
CA ASN A 88 6.38 -4.83 -13.93
C ASN A 88 7.19 -5.67 -14.92
N ALA A 89 7.83 -6.74 -14.45
CA ALA A 89 8.53 -7.69 -15.31
C ALA A 89 7.60 -8.40 -16.31
N ALA A 90 6.32 -8.56 -15.95
CA ALA A 90 5.27 -9.11 -16.81
C ALA A 90 4.56 -8.06 -17.70
N GLY A 91 5.01 -6.81 -17.70
CA GLY A 91 4.38 -5.71 -18.44
C GLY A 91 3.06 -5.22 -17.82
N LEU A 92 2.85 -5.51 -16.53
CA LEU A 92 1.64 -5.17 -15.79
C LEU A 92 1.92 -4.19 -14.64
N ALA A 93 0.86 -3.56 -14.15
CA ALA A 93 0.89 -2.63 -13.03
C ALA A 93 -0.33 -2.82 -12.10
N LEU A 94 -0.19 -2.39 -10.86
CA LEU A 94 -1.34 -2.13 -10.00
C LEU A 94 -1.90 -0.73 -10.32
N PRO A 95 -3.23 -0.56 -10.27
CA PRO A 95 -3.86 0.75 -10.54
C PRO A 95 -3.41 1.83 -9.54
N ASN A 96 -3.09 1.41 -8.33
CA ASN A 96 -2.71 2.28 -7.23
C ASN A 96 -1.81 1.53 -6.24
N MET A 97 -0.97 2.26 -5.51
CA MET A 97 -0.13 1.73 -4.43
C MET A 97 -0.09 2.72 -3.26
N GLY A 98 0.19 2.20 -2.07
CA GLY A 98 0.54 3.03 -0.91
C GLY A 98 1.99 3.50 -0.98
N SER A 99 2.36 4.46 -0.12
CA SER A 99 3.72 5.01 -0.06
C SER A 99 4.78 4.02 0.44
N LEU A 100 4.38 2.92 1.07
CA LEU A 100 5.27 1.96 1.72
C LEU A 100 5.26 0.61 0.98
N PRO A 101 6.32 0.23 0.25
CA PRO A 101 6.36 -1.01 -0.52
C PRO A 101 6.52 -2.26 0.34
N HIS A 102 6.91 -2.13 1.61
CA HIS A 102 7.21 -3.25 2.50
C HIS A 102 6.01 -3.79 3.30
N ILE A 103 4.82 -3.20 3.12
CA ILE A 103 3.58 -3.73 3.69
C ILE A 103 3.06 -4.92 2.88
N THR A 104 2.46 -5.90 3.56
CA THR A 104 1.87 -7.06 2.86
C THR A 104 0.60 -6.66 2.11
N VAL A 105 0.40 -7.25 0.92
CA VAL A 105 -0.76 -6.98 0.06
C VAL A 105 -2.05 -7.31 0.79
N VAL A 106 -2.17 -8.50 1.36
CA VAL A 106 -3.38 -8.94 2.08
C VAL A 106 -3.62 -8.07 3.32
N GLY A 107 -2.56 -7.73 4.08
CA GLY A 107 -2.70 -6.88 5.27
C GLY A 107 -3.24 -5.49 4.93
N ALA A 108 -2.68 -4.84 3.91
CA ALA A 108 -3.09 -3.49 3.50
C ALA A 108 -4.50 -3.47 2.91
N THR A 109 -4.85 -4.43 2.06
CA THR A 109 -6.20 -4.51 1.47
C THR A 109 -7.28 -4.85 2.50
N SER A 110 -6.91 -5.51 3.60
CA SER A 110 -7.84 -5.82 4.69
C SER A 110 -8.16 -4.63 5.61
N THR A 111 -7.38 -3.55 5.56
CA THR A 111 -7.48 -2.42 6.50
C THR A 111 -7.78 -1.07 5.84
N GLY A 112 -8.20 -1.07 4.58
CA GLY A 112 -8.59 0.14 3.86
C GLY A 112 -7.43 1.05 3.47
N THR A 113 -6.21 0.52 3.43
CA THR A 113 -5.04 1.28 2.97
C THR A 113 -5.26 1.82 1.57
N HIS A 114 -4.80 3.04 1.33
CA HIS A 114 -4.92 3.74 0.05
C HIS A 114 -3.62 4.46 -0.31
N GLY A 115 -3.45 4.80 -1.56
CA GLY A 115 -2.46 5.76 -2.02
C GLY A 115 -3.05 7.16 -2.15
N SER A 116 -2.37 8.05 -2.87
CA SER A 116 -2.83 9.40 -3.21
C SER A 116 -3.44 9.45 -4.62
N GLY A 117 -4.11 10.57 -4.91
CA GLY A 117 -4.78 10.82 -6.18
C GLY A 117 -6.30 10.76 -6.07
N ALA A 118 -6.97 11.87 -6.39
CA ALA A 118 -8.42 12.01 -6.24
C ALA A 118 -9.25 11.01 -7.07
N ARG A 119 -8.67 10.49 -8.15
CA ARG A 119 -9.30 9.49 -9.03
C ARG A 119 -8.94 8.05 -8.68
N ASN A 120 -7.98 7.84 -7.78
CA ASN A 120 -7.51 6.52 -7.37
C ASN A 120 -8.38 5.95 -6.25
N LYS A 121 -8.80 4.70 -6.40
CA LYS A 121 -9.53 3.98 -5.36
C LYS A 121 -8.57 3.45 -4.29
N ASN A 122 -9.10 2.99 -3.15
CA ASN A 122 -8.30 2.29 -2.16
C ASN A 122 -7.72 0.98 -2.72
N LEU A 123 -6.70 0.42 -2.07
CA LEU A 123 -5.98 -0.76 -2.59
C LEU A 123 -6.88 -1.99 -2.69
N SER A 124 -7.85 -2.13 -1.81
CA SER A 124 -8.79 -3.26 -1.82
C SER A 124 -9.73 -3.26 -3.03
N ALA A 125 -9.91 -2.12 -3.71
CA ALA A 125 -10.75 -2.04 -4.88
C ALA A 125 -10.24 -2.88 -6.07
N ALA A 126 -8.94 -3.20 -6.09
CA ALA A 126 -8.35 -4.07 -7.10
C ALA A 126 -8.65 -5.57 -6.85
N ILE A 127 -9.12 -5.95 -5.67
CA ILE A 127 -9.43 -7.36 -5.34
C ILE A 127 -10.62 -7.84 -6.17
N ILE A 128 -10.45 -8.97 -6.84
CA ILE A 128 -11.50 -9.68 -7.58
C ILE A 128 -11.82 -11.05 -6.98
N LYS A 129 -10.95 -11.58 -6.11
CA LYS A 129 -11.17 -12.82 -5.38
C LYS A 129 -10.40 -12.82 -4.06
N ILE A 130 -11.02 -13.38 -3.02
CA ILE A 130 -10.42 -13.61 -1.71
C ILE A 130 -10.52 -15.11 -1.40
N GLU A 131 -9.42 -15.73 -0.99
CA GLU A 131 -9.34 -17.12 -0.53
C GLU A 131 -8.92 -17.13 0.94
N LEU A 132 -9.75 -17.70 1.80
CA LEU A 132 -9.55 -17.69 3.25
C LEU A 132 -9.96 -19.00 3.91
N ILE A 133 -9.52 -19.20 5.14
CA ILE A 133 -10.01 -20.24 6.04
C ILE A 133 -10.91 -19.57 7.08
N ASN A 134 -12.16 -20.02 7.16
CA ASN A 134 -13.14 -19.50 8.12
C ASN A 134 -12.91 -20.03 9.54
N ALA A 135 -13.72 -19.61 10.49
CA ALA A 135 -13.61 -20.03 11.89
C ALA A 135 -13.85 -21.53 12.12
N ASN A 136 -14.51 -22.23 11.20
CA ASN A 136 -14.73 -23.68 11.25
C ASN A 136 -13.54 -24.47 10.69
N GLY A 137 -12.52 -23.79 10.14
CA GLY A 137 -11.38 -24.42 9.45
C GLY A 137 -11.70 -24.87 8.02
N GLU A 138 -12.74 -24.30 7.40
CA GLU A 138 -13.17 -24.61 6.04
C GLU A 138 -12.59 -23.59 5.05
N ASP A 139 -12.26 -24.07 3.84
CA ASP A 139 -11.85 -23.22 2.72
C ASP A 139 -13.06 -22.44 2.20
N VAL A 140 -12.90 -21.12 2.10
CA VAL A 140 -13.92 -20.21 1.58
C VAL A 140 -13.32 -19.34 0.49
N THR A 141 -14.01 -19.27 -0.64
CA THR A 141 -13.70 -18.34 -1.74
C THR A 141 -14.80 -17.31 -1.84
N ILE A 142 -14.42 -16.02 -1.87
CA ILE A 142 -15.35 -14.89 -2.00
C ILE A 142 -15.02 -14.16 -3.30
N GLU A 143 -16.00 -14.02 -4.18
CA GLU A 143 -15.89 -13.32 -5.47
C GLU A 143 -17.23 -12.68 -5.86
N GLY A 144 -17.25 -11.94 -6.96
CA GLY A 144 -18.46 -11.29 -7.44
C GLY A 144 -19.03 -10.25 -6.47
N GLU A 145 -20.35 -10.27 -6.26
CA GLU A 145 -21.05 -9.27 -5.44
C GLU A 145 -20.67 -9.32 -3.95
N GLU A 146 -20.36 -10.50 -3.43
CA GLU A 146 -19.98 -10.69 -2.02
C GLU A 146 -18.67 -9.95 -1.65
N LEU A 147 -17.82 -9.65 -2.63
CA LEU A 147 -16.60 -8.86 -2.42
C LEU A 147 -16.87 -7.48 -1.84
N HIS A 148 -18.00 -6.86 -2.12
CA HIS A 148 -18.33 -5.55 -1.57
C HIS A 148 -18.38 -5.54 -0.04
N ALA A 149 -18.84 -6.63 0.57
CA ALA A 149 -18.87 -6.79 2.02
C ALA A 149 -17.55 -7.34 2.59
N ALA A 150 -16.76 -8.07 1.77
CA ALA A 150 -15.55 -8.75 2.22
C ALA A 150 -14.28 -7.90 2.13
N ARG A 151 -14.22 -6.96 1.18
CA ARG A 151 -13.13 -5.99 1.08
C ARG A 151 -13.05 -5.16 2.35
N VAL A 152 -11.83 -4.87 2.83
CA VAL A 152 -11.60 -4.19 4.11
C VAL A 152 -12.28 -4.94 5.28
N GLY A 153 -12.24 -6.26 5.26
CA GLY A 153 -12.92 -7.12 6.25
C GLY A 153 -12.25 -7.14 7.63
N LEU A 154 -11.17 -6.38 7.84
CA LEU A 154 -10.45 -6.22 9.13
C LEU A 154 -10.05 -7.55 9.79
N GLY A 155 -9.92 -8.62 8.98
CA GLY A 155 -9.65 -9.97 9.46
C GLY A 155 -10.80 -10.62 10.24
N ALA A 156 -12.05 -10.15 10.06
CA ALA A 156 -13.21 -10.67 10.78
C ALA A 156 -13.84 -11.90 10.10
N LEU A 157 -13.62 -12.08 8.79
CA LEU A 157 -14.25 -13.16 8.01
C LEU A 157 -13.49 -14.49 8.12
N GLY A 158 -12.22 -14.45 8.51
CA GLY A 158 -11.33 -15.60 8.58
C GLY A 158 -9.88 -15.21 8.32
N ILE A 159 -9.04 -16.22 8.12
CA ILE A 159 -7.63 -16.07 7.83
C ILE A 159 -7.42 -16.11 6.31
N ILE A 160 -7.24 -14.94 5.71
CA ILE A 160 -6.99 -14.81 4.26
C ILE A 160 -5.58 -15.33 3.96
N HIS A 161 -5.46 -16.29 3.06
CA HIS A 161 -4.17 -16.83 2.61
C HIS A 161 -3.80 -16.43 1.19
N HIS A 162 -4.77 -16.07 0.34
CA HIS A 162 -4.51 -15.51 -0.99
C HIS A 162 -5.58 -14.46 -1.36
N VAL A 163 -5.16 -13.52 -2.19
CA VAL A 163 -6.05 -12.61 -2.92
C VAL A 163 -5.71 -12.60 -4.40
N THR A 164 -6.71 -12.43 -5.26
CA THR A 164 -6.49 -12.15 -6.67
C THR A 164 -6.83 -10.69 -6.95
N LEU A 165 -5.89 -9.97 -7.57
CA LEU A 165 -6.05 -8.57 -7.94
C LEU A 165 -6.21 -8.43 -9.45
N GLN A 166 -7.02 -7.46 -9.87
CA GLN A 166 -7.06 -6.99 -11.25
C GLN A 166 -5.92 -5.99 -11.47
N ALA A 167 -5.00 -6.35 -12.33
CA ALA A 167 -3.91 -5.49 -12.79
C ALA A 167 -4.30 -4.72 -14.07
N ILE A 168 -3.47 -3.73 -14.42
CA ILE A 168 -3.54 -2.95 -15.66
C ILE A 168 -2.22 -3.08 -16.43
N ASN A 169 -2.11 -2.50 -17.63
CA ASN A 169 -0.84 -2.43 -18.32
C ASN A 169 0.17 -1.61 -17.52
N ALA A 170 1.44 -1.99 -17.60
CA ALA A 170 2.53 -1.19 -17.02
C ALA A 170 2.57 0.20 -17.67
N PHE A 171 2.96 1.19 -16.90
CA PHE A 171 3.04 2.59 -17.31
C PHE A 171 4.26 3.26 -16.67
N ASN A 172 4.61 4.44 -17.21
CA ASN A 172 5.66 5.27 -16.64
C ASN A 172 5.07 6.47 -15.89
N VAL A 173 5.79 6.90 -14.86
CA VAL A 173 5.43 8.03 -14.00
C VAL A 173 6.58 9.03 -13.97
N SER A 174 6.24 10.31 -13.98
CA SER A 174 7.15 11.41 -13.68
C SER A 174 6.70 12.09 -12.40
N GLN A 175 7.62 12.58 -11.58
CA GLN A 175 7.29 13.28 -10.34
C GLN A 175 7.97 14.64 -10.30
N THR A 176 7.16 15.67 -10.01
CA THR A 176 7.61 17.03 -9.73
C THR A 176 7.15 17.43 -8.34
N VAL A 177 8.07 18.06 -7.58
CA VAL A 177 7.78 18.59 -6.24
C VAL A 177 7.77 20.10 -6.32
N TYR A 178 6.74 20.74 -5.80
CA TYR A 178 6.63 22.19 -5.68
C TYR A 178 6.77 22.59 -4.23
N ARG A 179 7.37 23.76 -4.01
CA ARG A 179 7.52 24.40 -2.71
C ARG A 179 6.71 25.69 -2.66
N ASP A 180 6.44 26.13 -1.46
CA ASP A 180 5.93 27.46 -1.14
C ASP A 180 4.59 27.80 -1.80
N LEU A 181 3.73 26.79 -1.99
CA LEU A 181 2.37 27.02 -2.45
C LEU A 181 1.57 27.71 -1.35
N HIS A 182 1.06 28.91 -1.62
CA HIS A 182 0.24 29.67 -0.66
C HIS A 182 -1.01 28.87 -0.26
N PHE A 183 -1.25 28.75 1.03
CA PHE A 183 -2.34 27.96 1.59
C PHE A 183 -3.72 28.45 1.09
N GLU A 184 -3.91 29.76 0.97
CA GLU A 184 -5.15 30.33 0.42
C GLU A 184 -5.37 29.93 -1.04
N ASN A 185 -4.31 29.88 -1.85
CA ASN A 185 -4.39 29.41 -3.23
C ASN A 185 -4.72 27.92 -3.30
N TRP A 186 -4.13 27.12 -2.42
CA TRP A 186 -4.42 25.69 -2.34
C TRP A 186 -5.88 25.43 -1.97
N ILE A 187 -6.39 26.09 -0.91
CA ILE A 187 -7.78 25.95 -0.46
C ILE A 187 -8.77 26.43 -1.52
N SER A 188 -8.52 27.60 -2.12
CA SER A 188 -9.42 28.17 -3.13
C SER A 188 -9.51 27.34 -4.41
N ASN A 189 -8.48 26.55 -4.70
CA ASN A 189 -8.38 25.69 -5.89
C ASN A 189 -8.22 24.21 -5.53
N PHE A 190 -8.71 23.80 -4.36
CA PHE A 190 -8.43 22.47 -3.79
C PHE A 190 -8.72 21.33 -4.76
N ASP A 191 -9.91 21.29 -5.36
CA ASP A 191 -10.31 20.23 -6.26
C ASP A 191 -9.46 20.19 -7.53
N GLN A 192 -9.11 21.36 -8.09
CA GLN A 192 -8.26 21.46 -9.27
C GLN A 192 -6.83 21.03 -8.97
N VAL A 193 -6.27 21.47 -7.82
CA VAL A 193 -4.91 21.10 -7.41
C VAL A 193 -4.83 19.61 -7.12
N MET A 194 -5.70 19.08 -6.27
CA MET A 194 -5.66 17.67 -5.85
C MET A 194 -6.14 16.71 -6.94
N GLY A 195 -6.96 17.14 -7.88
CA GLY A 195 -7.46 16.37 -9.01
C GLY A 195 -6.60 16.46 -10.28
N ASN A 196 -5.52 17.23 -10.28
CA ASN A 196 -4.79 17.57 -11.50
C ASN A 196 -4.22 16.35 -12.23
N ASN A 197 -3.36 15.58 -11.56
CA ASN A 197 -2.61 14.49 -12.18
C ASN A 197 -2.97 13.13 -11.56
N TYR A 198 -2.23 12.10 -11.93
CA TYR A 198 -2.42 10.74 -11.46
C TYR A 198 -2.42 10.63 -9.93
N SER A 199 -1.50 11.35 -9.27
CA SER A 199 -1.41 11.35 -7.82
C SER A 199 -0.86 12.70 -7.32
N VAL A 200 -1.53 13.31 -6.37
CA VAL A 200 -1.12 14.57 -5.73
C VAL A 200 -1.11 14.38 -4.22
N SER A 201 -0.04 14.85 -3.56
CA SER A 201 0.10 14.86 -2.11
C SER A 201 0.60 16.20 -1.63
N ALA A 202 -0.09 16.81 -0.68
CA ALA A 202 0.32 18.04 -0.03
C ALA A 202 0.88 17.73 1.36
N PHE A 203 2.04 18.25 1.68
CA PHE A 203 2.67 18.16 3.00
C PHE A 203 2.73 19.56 3.61
N THR A 204 2.31 19.69 4.85
CA THR A 204 2.30 20.95 5.58
C THR A 204 2.57 20.72 7.05
N THR A 205 3.30 21.64 7.66
CA THR A 205 3.53 21.68 9.11
C THR A 205 2.36 22.31 9.88
N TRP A 206 1.36 22.88 9.15
CA TRP A 206 0.23 23.63 9.71
C TRP A 206 0.64 24.88 10.50
N GLY A 207 1.92 25.30 10.42
CA GLY A 207 2.48 26.41 11.17
C GLY A 207 2.37 27.77 10.45
N ASP A 208 2.44 27.75 9.13
CA ASP A 208 2.51 28.94 8.28
C ASP A 208 1.36 29.00 7.26
N SER A 209 1.34 30.05 6.47
CA SER A 209 0.37 30.25 5.38
C SER A 209 0.75 29.49 4.09
N LEU A 210 1.62 28.49 4.19
CA LEU A 210 2.15 27.74 3.06
C LEU A 210 1.88 26.24 3.18
N VAL A 211 1.70 25.58 2.03
CA VAL A 211 1.90 24.16 1.84
C VAL A 211 3.39 23.98 1.56
N ASP A 212 4.11 23.31 2.47
CA ASP A 212 5.57 23.20 2.43
C ASP A 212 6.04 22.49 1.18
N GLN A 213 5.34 21.40 0.81
CA GLN A 213 5.64 20.62 -0.39
C GLN A 213 4.35 20.09 -1.03
N LEU A 214 4.23 20.25 -2.34
CA LEU A 214 3.19 19.62 -3.16
C LEU A 214 3.85 18.65 -4.13
N TRP A 215 3.57 17.37 -3.97
CA TRP A 215 4.15 16.30 -4.79
C TRP A 215 3.14 15.89 -5.85
N ILE A 216 3.48 16.10 -7.12
CA ILE A 216 2.64 15.77 -8.27
C ILE A 216 3.29 14.63 -9.04
N LYS A 217 2.57 13.51 -9.17
CA LYS A 217 2.95 12.39 -10.03
C LYS A 217 2.05 12.39 -11.25
N SER A 218 2.67 12.35 -12.41
CA SER A 218 2.01 12.37 -13.71
C SER A 218 2.16 11.02 -14.39
N HIS A 219 1.06 10.44 -14.83
CA HIS A 219 1.02 9.28 -15.71
C HIS A 219 1.39 9.72 -17.13
N MET A 220 2.49 9.20 -17.65
CA MET A 220 3.10 9.73 -18.88
C MET A 220 2.22 9.68 -20.12
N GLU A 221 1.26 8.76 -20.17
CA GLU A 221 0.36 8.60 -21.30
C GLU A 221 -0.94 9.41 -21.16
N ASN A 222 -1.32 9.77 -19.93
CA ASN A 222 -2.67 10.28 -19.65
C ASN A 222 -2.69 11.69 -19.05
N ASP A 223 -1.59 12.15 -18.48
CA ASP A 223 -1.52 13.43 -17.79
C ASP A 223 -0.65 14.44 -18.56
N VAL A 224 -0.95 15.70 -18.38
CA VAL A 224 -0.08 16.81 -18.81
C VAL A 224 0.99 17.03 -17.75
N LEU A 225 2.25 17.07 -18.17
CA LEU A 225 3.35 17.37 -17.25
C LEU A 225 3.22 18.81 -16.73
N PRO A 226 3.28 19.01 -15.42
CA PRO A 226 3.24 20.35 -14.86
C PRO A 226 4.52 21.13 -15.19
N GLY A 227 4.39 22.46 -15.33
CA GLY A 227 5.52 23.37 -15.61
C GLY A 227 6.37 23.66 -14.37
N ASN A 228 7.29 24.62 -14.48
CA ASN A 228 8.14 25.07 -13.35
C ASN A 228 7.34 25.81 -12.29
N GLU A 229 6.22 26.38 -12.63
CA GLU A 229 5.30 27.05 -11.73
C GLU A 229 3.96 26.29 -11.71
N PHE A 230 3.39 26.15 -10.54
CA PHE A 230 2.08 25.54 -10.34
C PHE A 230 1.31 26.35 -9.30
N TYR A 231 0.32 27.14 -9.75
CA TYR A 231 -0.30 28.19 -8.96
C TYR A 231 0.76 29.18 -8.43
N THR A 232 0.93 29.28 -7.11
CA THR A 232 2.00 30.10 -6.49
C THR A 232 3.24 29.31 -6.12
N GLY A 233 3.19 27.97 -6.28
CA GLY A 233 4.33 27.11 -5.96
C GLY A 233 5.36 27.08 -7.07
N THR A 234 6.62 26.91 -6.69
CA THR A 234 7.78 26.81 -7.59
C THR A 234 8.34 25.40 -7.55
N ALA A 235 8.67 24.81 -8.70
CA ALA A 235 9.27 23.50 -8.77
C ALA A 235 10.62 23.47 -8.04
N ALA A 236 10.84 22.42 -7.24
CA ALA A 236 12.10 22.21 -6.56
C ALA A 236 13.22 21.92 -7.56
N GLU A 237 14.41 22.51 -7.33
CA GLU A 237 15.61 22.30 -8.12
C GLU A 237 16.47 21.14 -7.60
N GLU A 238 16.15 20.63 -6.42
CA GLU A 238 16.83 19.51 -5.77
C GLU A 238 15.82 18.47 -5.27
N LYS A 239 16.29 17.25 -5.04
CA LYS A 239 15.46 16.17 -4.50
C LYS A 239 15.10 16.45 -3.04
N LEU A 240 13.82 16.35 -2.71
CA LEU A 240 13.29 16.63 -1.38
C LEU A 240 12.77 15.34 -0.71
N HIS A 241 12.70 15.39 0.62
CA HIS A 241 11.99 14.40 1.43
C HIS A 241 10.82 15.08 2.14
N PRO A 242 9.64 14.41 2.28
CA PRO A 242 8.48 15.03 2.92
C PRO A 242 8.65 15.26 4.43
N LEU A 243 9.60 14.55 5.05
CA LEU A 243 9.98 14.77 6.45
C LEU A 243 11.27 15.56 6.49
N GLU A 244 11.26 16.68 7.21
CA GLU A 244 12.43 17.54 7.39
C GLU A 244 13.58 16.76 8.05
N GLY A 245 14.79 16.95 7.53
CA GLY A 245 16.01 16.29 8.03
C GLY A 245 16.15 14.81 7.67
N ALA A 246 15.20 14.21 6.95
CA ALA A 246 15.34 12.84 6.49
C ALA A 246 16.19 12.76 5.21
N ASP A 247 16.88 11.62 5.03
CA ASP A 247 17.72 11.37 3.86
C ASP A 247 16.89 11.28 2.57
N THR A 248 17.15 12.19 1.64
CA THR A 248 16.47 12.24 0.33
C THR A 248 16.76 11.02 -0.55
N ALA A 249 17.81 10.25 -0.27
CA ALA A 249 18.08 8.99 -0.96
C ALA A 249 16.95 7.96 -0.75
N SER A 250 16.19 8.08 0.34
CA SER A 250 15.03 7.22 0.61
C SER A 250 13.73 7.66 -0.10
N ALA A 251 13.72 8.84 -0.73
CA ALA A 251 12.58 9.31 -1.53
C ALA A 251 12.67 8.79 -2.97
N THR A 252 11.51 8.69 -3.64
CA THR A 252 11.42 8.33 -5.07
C THR A 252 12.06 9.40 -5.95
N GLU A 253 12.37 9.03 -7.22
CA GLU A 253 12.93 9.97 -8.19
C GLU A 253 11.97 11.14 -8.44
N GLN A 254 12.55 12.33 -8.62
CA GLN A 254 11.88 13.61 -8.74
C GLN A 254 12.44 14.42 -9.92
N LEU A 255 12.22 15.72 -9.92
CA LEU A 255 12.76 16.68 -10.92
C LEU A 255 12.28 16.36 -12.34
N GLY A 256 11.06 15.83 -12.48
CA GLY A 256 10.48 15.46 -13.77
C GLY A 256 11.07 14.19 -14.40
N SER A 257 11.96 13.48 -13.70
CA SER A 257 12.53 12.23 -14.22
C SER A 257 11.45 11.19 -14.45
N VAL A 258 11.45 10.56 -15.64
CA VAL A 258 10.51 9.52 -16.02
C VAL A 258 11.05 8.15 -15.60
N GLY A 259 10.22 7.37 -14.93
CA GLY A 259 10.57 6.02 -14.52
C GLY A 259 9.37 5.07 -14.51
N PRO A 260 9.62 3.75 -14.43
CA PRO A 260 8.56 2.76 -14.38
C PRO A 260 7.77 2.90 -13.08
N TRP A 261 6.48 2.58 -13.13
CA TRP A 261 5.54 2.76 -12.04
C TRP A 261 5.97 2.20 -10.65
N PRO A 262 6.69 1.05 -10.53
CA PRO A 262 7.03 0.52 -9.21
C PRO A 262 8.02 1.39 -8.45
N VAL A 263 8.95 2.02 -9.16
CA VAL A 263 10.05 2.81 -8.56
C VAL A 263 9.61 4.25 -8.33
N SER A 264 8.70 4.75 -9.17
CA SER A 264 8.28 6.16 -9.16
C SER A 264 7.02 6.40 -8.33
N TYR A 265 6.31 5.35 -7.90
CA TYR A 265 5.05 5.49 -7.18
C TYR A 265 5.22 5.61 -5.66
N THR A 266 6.16 4.89 -5.07
CA THR A 266 6.36 4.92 -3.61
C THR A 266 7.01 6.24 -3.21
N HIS A 267 6.44 6.97 -2.22
CA HIS A 267 7.04 8.21 -1.75
C HIS A 267 8.32 7.97 -0.96
N LEU A 268 8.41 6.83 -0.29
CA LEU A 268 9.46 6.53 0.66
C LEU A 268 9.96 5.09 0.49
N THR A 269 11.26 4.94 0.25
CA THR A 269 11.96 3.73 0.64
C THR A 269 12.40 3.95 2.08
N LEU A 270 11.63 3.53 3.06
CA LEU A 270 12.11 3.58 4.43
C LEU A 270 13.35 2.69 4.54
N PRO A 271 14.40 3.15 5.26
CA PRO A 271 15.53 2.31 5.53
C PRO A 271 15.04 0.99 6.11
N THR A 272 15.40 -0.10 5.47
CA THR A 272 15.05 -1.47 5.87
C THR A 272 15.73 -1.88 7.18
N ASN A 273 16.61 -1.05 7.71
CA ASN A 273 17.38 -1.26 8.90
C ASN A 273 16.92 -0.29 10.01
N ARG A 274 15.81 -0.62 10.67
CA ARG A 274 15.76 -0.47 12.12
C ARG A 274 16.07 -1.84 12.71
N GLU A 275 17.33 -2.18 12.76
CA GLU A 275 17.84 -2.95 13.87
C GLU A 275 17.68 -2.07 15.10
N VAL A 276 16.74 -2.44 15.94
CA VAL A 276 16.64 -2.00 17.32
C VAL A 276 16.56 -3.27 18.16
#